data_2abb089d03541468fe10f9300a159712
#
_entry.id   2abb089d03541468fe10f9300a159712
#
_cell.length_a   1.000
_cell.length_b   1.000
_cell.length_c   1.000
_cell.angle_alpha   90.00
_cell.angle_beta   90.00
_cell.angle_gamma   90.00
#
_symmetry.space_group_name_H-M   'P 1'
#
loop_
_entity.id
_entity.type
_entity.pdbx_description
1 polymer ?
#
loop_
_entity_poly.entity_id
_entity_poly.type
_entity_poly.pdbx_seq_one_letter_code
_entity_poly.pdbx_strand_id
1 'polypeptide(L)'
;MSILWLKFSIHDFWDEEQDVAGIHPEAKILSYGRRGMQELRRIMVIGSPGAGKSWFSRRLGAVTGIEVFHLDRLFWKPGWTETPRDEWIALQERLVQKESWIIDGYYGATVDIRIRAADTVMFLDFPRTVCVRRAVLRMLLHYGKTRSDMGKECKERIDREFFRYIWNFPTLQRPKILRKLEWAQDLVAQVITFETSRKAKTYLAALSMKVH
;
A
#
# COMPACT_ATOMS: atom_id res chain seq x y z
N MET A 1 31.28 -12.20 20.96
CA MET A 1 30.45 -11.05 21.28
C MET A 1 29.04 -11.37 20.79
N SER A 2 28.12 -11.51 21.75
CA SER A 2 26.83 -12.18 21.60
C SER A 2 25.83 -11.30 20.87
N ILE A 3 25.22 -11.88 19.82
CA ILE A 3 24.08 -11.29 19.08
C ILE A 3 22.82 -11.50 19.94
N LEU A 4 22.65 -10.70 20.98
CA LEU A 4 21.53 -10.84 21.93
C LEU A 4 20.46 -9.75 21.79
N TRP A 5 20.43 -8.96 20.70
CA TRP A 5 19.53 -7.80 20.51
C TRP A 5 18.46 -7.98 19.43
N LEU A 6 18.22 -9.19 18.92
CA LEU A 6 17.32 -9.43 17.79
C LEU A 6 16.13 -10.33 18.10
N LYS A 7 15.61 -10.30 19.35
CA LYS A 7 14.35 -10.94 19.73
C LYS A 7 13.22 -9.92 19.93
N PHE A 8 13.13 -8.89 19.09
CA PHE A 8 11.88 -8.16 18.98
C PHE A 8 10.97 -8.86 17.98
N SER A 9 9.77 -9.25 18.44
CA SER A 9 8.76 -9.84 17.59
C SER A 9 8.34 -8.85 16.51
N ILE A 10 8.10 -9.32 15.28
CA ILE A 10 7.56 -8.50 14.17
C ILE A 10 6.22 -7.87 14.57
N HIS A 11 5.47 -8.49 15.49
CA HIS A 11 4.25 -7.94 16.08
C HIS A 11 4.55 -6.67 16.89
N ASP A 12 5.57 -6.67 17.74
CA ASP A 12 5.90 -5.55 18.64
C ASP A 12 6.34 -4.32 17.83
N PHE A 13 7.02 -4.52 16.69
CA PHE A 13 7.45 -3.42 15.82
C PHE A 13 6.29 -2.62 15.19
N TRP A 14 5.14 -3.27 14.98
CA TRP A 14 3.93 -2.61 14.50
C TRP A 14 3.09 -2.05 15.67
N ASP A 15 3.34 -2.51 16.91
CA ASP A 15 2.59 -2.16 18.11
C ASP A 15 3.29 -1.11 19.01
N GLU A 16 4.58 -0.80 18.80
CA GLU A 16 5.35 0.17 19.62
C GLU A 16 4.90 1.66 19.52
N GLU A 17 3.79 1.96 18.85
CA GLU A 17 3.10 3.25 18.98
C GLU A 17 1.91 3.15 19.98
N GLN A 18 2.03 2.38 21.07
CA GLN A 18 1.10 2.43 22.18
C GLN A 18 1.53 3.51 23.19
N ASP A 19 0.56 4.32 23.51
CA ASP A 19 0.40 5.29 24.59
C ASP A 19 0.62 6.76 24.22
N VAL A 20 -0.48 7.37 23.78
CA VAL A 20 -0.95 8.62 24.42
C VAL A 20 -2.48 8.62 24.38
N ALA A 21 -3.08 8.43 25.56
CA ALA A 21 -4.51 8.59 25.77
C ALA A 21 -4.91 10.07 25.55
N GLY A 22 -5.99 10.28 24.81
CA GLY A 22 -6.75 11.52 24.85
C GLY A 22 -6.41 12.58 23.81
N ILE A 23 -6.71 12.31 22.51
CA ILE A 23 -7.07 13.37 21.55
C ILE A 23 -8.04 12.74 20.54
N HIS A 24 -9.19 13.35 20.37
CA HIS A 24 -10.15 12.97 19.33
C HIS A 24 -9.49 12.88 17.95
N PRO A 25 -9.62 11.77 17.23
CA PRO A 25 -9.05 11.65 15.89
C PRO A 25 -9.97 12.32 14.89
N GLU A 26 -9.82 13.61 14.67
CA GLU A 26 -10.18 14.16 13.38
C GLU A 26 -9.14 13.68 12.36
N ALA A 27 -9.34 12.45 11.86
CA ALA A 27 -8.79 12.11 10.56
C ALA A 27 -9.34 13.18 9.61
N LYS A 28 -8.48 14.03 9.04
CA LYS A 28 -8.83 14.76 7.83
C LYS A 28 -9.09 13.73 6.75
N ILE A 29 -10.31 13.18 6.79
CA ILE A 29 -10.91 12.54 5.64
C ILE A 29 -11.12 13.72 4.71
N LEU A 30 -10.22 13.90 3.76
CA LEU A 30 -10.52 14.71 2.59
C LEU A 30 -11.57 13.90 1.81
N SER A 31 -12.80 13.92 2.33
CA SER A 31 -13.95 13.39 1.64
C SER A 31 -14.33 14.39 0.54
N TYR A 32 -13.63 14.31 -0.57
CA TYR A 32 -14.07 14.89 -1.81
C TYR A 32 -14.93 13.85 -2.53
N GLY A 33 -16.23 13.93 -2.33
CA GLY A 33 -17.19 13.10 -3.03
C GLY A 33 -18.58 13.36 -2.49
N ARG A 34 -19.42 13.98 -3.30
CA ARG A 34 -20.84 14.27 -3.00
C ARG A 34 -21.72 13.03 -3.13
N ARG A 35 -21.37 11.89 -2.53
CA ARG A 35 -22.29 10.74 -2.44
C ARG A 35 -22.13 10.07 -1.10
N GLY A 36 -23.26 9.73 -0.47
CA GLY A 36 -23.32 9.04 0.82
C GLY A 36 -22.45 7.79 0.86
N MET A 37 -22.24 7.21 2.04
CA MET A 37 -21.36 6.06 2.27
C MET A 37 -21.48 5.04 1.13
N GLN A 38 -20.55 5.11 0.17
CA GLN A 38 -20.53 4.21 -0.97
C GLN A 38 -19.85 2.92 -0.52
N GLU A 39 -20.46 1.81 -0.86
CA GLU A 39 -19.95 0.49 -0.59
C GLU A 39 -18.55 0.32 -1.21
N LEU A 40 -17.57 0.00 -0.40
CA LEU A 40 -16.19 -0.24 -0.85
C LEU A 40 -16.17 -1.52 -1.70
N ARG A 41 -15.90 -1.41 -2.97
CA ARG A 41 -15.82 -2.57 -3.88
C ARG A 41 -14.51 -2.63 -4.65
N ARG A 42 -14.09 -1.52 -5.26
CA ARG A 42 -12.91 -1.45 -6.14
C ARG A 42 -11.89 -0.47 -5.58
N ILE A 43 -10.98 -1.01 -4.77
CA ILE A 43 -10.09 -0.20 -3.94
C ILE A 43 -8.66 -0.28 -4.47
N MET A 44 -8.09 0.88 -4.76
CA MET A 44 -6.69 1.03 -5.12
C MET A 44 -5.88 1.52 -3.91
N VAL A 45 -4.81 0.81 -3.54
CA VAL A 45 -3.92 1.19 -2.43
C VAL A 45 -2.55 1.57 -2.98
N ILE A 46 -2.16 2.83 -2.78
CA ILE A 46 -0.90 3.39 -3.28
C ILE A 46 -0.05 4.01 -2.18
N GLY A 47 1.21 4.28 -2.47
CA GLY A 47 2.17 4.89 -1.54
C GLY A 47 3.60 4.44 -1.79
N SER A 48 4.55 5.00 -1.04
CA SER A 48 5.96 4.65 -1.11
C SER A 48 6.20 3.16 -0.81
N PRO A 49 7.25 2.52 -1.38
CA PRO A 49 7.76 1.28 -0.83
C PRO A 49 8.14 1.48 0.65
N GLY A 50 7.84 0.49 1.49
CA GLY A 50 8.01 0.62 2.95
C GLY A 50 6.87 1.33 3.68
N ALA A 51 5.88 1.92 2.99
CA ALA A 51 4.70 2.50 3.65
C ALA A 51 3.77 1.44 4.28
N GLY A 52 3.92 0.15 3.92
CA GLY A 52 3.10 -0.93 4.48
C GLY A 52 1.83 -1.22 3.69
N LYS A 53 1.79 -0.87 2.41
CA LYS A 53 0.64 -1.14 1.51
C LYS A 53 0.13 -2.57 1.61
N SER A 54 1.01 -3.56 1.42
CA SER A 54 0.60 -4.97 1.40
C SER A 54 0.05 -5.44 2.76
N TRP A 55 0.57 -4.93 3.88
CA TRP A 55 0.00 -5.18 5.20
C TRP A 55 -1.41 -4.57 5.30
N PHE A 56 -1.54 -3.30 4.92
CA PHE A 56 -2.82 -2.58 4.96
C PHE A 56 -3.87 -3.27 4.07
N SER A 57 -3.50 -3.62 2.83
CA SER A 57 -4.40 -4.29 1.87
C SER A 57 -4.87 -5.65 2.36
N ARG A 58 -3.98 -6.46 2.97
CA ARG A 58 -4.38 -7.75 3.58
C ARG A 58 -5.37 -7.55 4.73
N ARG A 59 -5.13 -6.56 5.61
CA ARG A 59 -6.06 -6.26 6.71
C ARG A 59 -7.40 -5.75 6.19
N LEU A 60 -7.36 -4.86 5.18
CA LEU A 60 -8.57 -4.36 4.53
C LEU A 60 -9.36 -5.50 3.89
N GLY A 61 -8.70 -6.40 3.16
CA GLY A 61 -9.33 -7.59 2.58
C GLY A 61 -9.94 -8.52 3.62
N ALA A 62 -9.26 -8.73 4.76
CA ALA A 62 -9.80 -9.54 5.86
C ALA A 62 -11.06 -8.91 6.49
N VAL A 63 -11.15 -7.59 6.55
CA VAL A 63 -12.33 -6.89 7.10
C VAL A 63 -13.48 -6.84 6.10
N THR A 64 -13.18 -6.61 4.82
CA THR A 64 -14.21 -6.41 3.79
C THR A 64 -14.63 -7.67 3.06
N GLY A 65 -13.88 -8.76 3.17
CA GLY A 65 -14.06 -9.98 2.36
C GLY A 65 -13.61 -9.83 0.91
N ILE A 66 -13.02 -8.70 0.51
CA ILE A 66 -12.62 -8.42 -0.87
C ILE A 66 -11.24 -9.03 -1.17
N GLU A 67 -11.12 -9.65 -2.35
CA GLU A 67 -9.87 -10.26 -2.82
C GLU A 67 -8.76 -9.22 -3.01
N VAL A 68 -7.53 -9.54 -2.54
CA VAL A 68 -6.36 -8.65 -2.60
C VAL A 68 -5.38 -9.09 -3.69
N PHE A 69 -5.01 -8.17 -4.57
CA PHE A 69 -4.03 -8.35 -5.62
C PHE A 69 -2.79 -7.48 -5.36
N HIS A 70 -1.67 -8.14 -5.04
CA HIS A 70 -0.38 -7.47 -4.88
C HIS A 70 0.30 -7.34 -6.23
N LEU A 71 0.43 -6.11 -6.76
CA LEU A 71 1.02 -5.88 -8.08
C LEU A 71 2.48 -6.34 -8.15
N ASP A 72 3.25 -6.20 -7.07
CA ASP A 72 4.63 -6.68 -7.03
C ASP A 72 4.72 -8.20 -7.25
N ARG A 73 3.75 -8.96 -6.74
CA ARG A 73 3.68 -10.41 -6.95
C ARG A 73 3.35 -10.79 -8.40
N LEU A 74 2.60 -9.95 -9.08
CA LEU A 74 2.12 -10.19 -10.44
C LEU A 74 3.10 -9.68 -11.50
N PHE A 75 3.87 -8.63 -11.18
CA PHE A 75 4.81 -7.99 -12.08
C PHE A 75 6.14 -8.75 -12.18
N TRP A 76 6.66 -9.19 -11.03
CA TRP A 76 7.96 -9.84 -10.96
C TRP A 76 7.84 -11.34 -11.21
N LYS A 77 8.37 -11.79 -12.33
CA LYS A 77 8.59 -13.19 -12.66
C LYS A 77 9.82 -13.73 -11.91
N PRO A 78 10.02 -15.07 -11.83
CA PRO A 78 11.18 -15.65 -11.16
C PRO A 78 12.50 -14.97 -11.53
N GLY A 79 13.36 -14.77 -10.52
CA GLY A 79 14.67 -14.13 -10.73
C GLY A 79 14.63 -12.61 -10.96
N TRP A 80 13.56 -11.92 -10.51
CA TRP A 80 13.38 -10.48 -10.69
C TRP A 80 13.26 -10.04 -12.16
N THR A 81 12.70 -10.91 -13.01
CA THR A 81 12.42 -10.58 -14.41
C THR A 81 11.10 -9.81 -14.48
N GLU A 82 11.10 -8.70 -15.19
CA GLU A 82 9.89 -7.89 -15.38
C GLU A 82 8.91 -8.58 -16.33
N THR A 83 7.62 -8.45 -16.05
CA THR A 83 6.56 -8.84 -16.97
C THR A 83 6.60 -7.91 -18.20
N PRO A 84 6.57 -8.43 -19.43
CA PRO A 84 6.50 -7.63 -20.65
C PRO A 84 5.34 -6.63 -20.60
N ARG A 85 5.56 -5.45 -21.17
CA ARG A 85 4.62 -4.33 -21.05
C ARG A 85 3.20 -4.67 -21.48
N ASP A 86 3.05 -5.34 -22.63
CA ASP A 86 1.72 -5.65 -23.18
C ASP A 86 1.00 -6.70 -22.32
N GLU A 87 1.73 -7.71 -21.84
CA GLU A 87 1.22 -8.70 -20.90
C GLU A 87 0.79 -8.03 -19.58
N TRP A 88 1.59 -7.05 -19.10
CA TRP A 88 1.31 -6.30 -17.89
C TRP A 88 0.06 -5.41 -18.00
N ILE A 89 -0.13 -4.75 -19.13
CA ILE A 89 -1.33 -3.96 -19.42
C ILE A 89 -2.55 -4.88 -19.46
N ALA A 90 -2.51 -5.95 -20.28
CA ALA A 90 -3.61 -6.89 -20.42
C ALA A 90 -4.00 -7.57 -19.09
N LEU A 91 -3.01 -7.86 -18.22
CA LEU A 91 -3.27 -8.38 -16.88
C LEU A 91 -4.08 -7.40 -16.03
N GLN A 92 -3.67 -6.12 -15.99
CA GLN A 92 -4.38 -5.12 -15.19
C GLN A 92 -5.78 -4.84 -15.74
N GLU A 93 -5.94 -4.78 -17.06
CA GLU A 93 -7.26 -4.64 -17.69
C GLU A 93 -8.21 -5.77 -17.28
N ARG A 94 -7.72 -7.02 -17.23
CA ARG A 94 -8.52 -8.16 -16.74
C ARG A 94 -8.84 -8.04 -15.24
N LEU A 95 -7.89 -7.60 -14.42
CA LEU A 95 -8.11 -7.46 -12.98
C LEU A 95 -9.20 -6.45 -12.66
N VAL A 96 -9.22 -5.31 -13.35
CA VAL A 96 -10.19 -4.24 -13.08
C VAL A 96 -11.59 -4.55 -13.57
N GLN A 97 -11.78 -5.59 -14.39
CA GLN A 97 -13.11 -6.07 -14.81
C GLN A 97 -13.84 -6.86 -13.71
N LYS A 98 -13.13 -7.31 -12.67
CA LYS A 98 -13.78 -7.98 -11.53
C LYS A 98 -14.76 -7.04 -10.82
N GLU A 99 -15.82 -7.58 -10.26
CA GLU A 99 -16.84 -6.82 -9.54
C GLU A 99 -16.26 -6.10 -8.31
N SER A 100 -15.36 -6.77 -7.59
CA SER A 100 -14.70 -6.21 -6.43
C SER A 100 -13.23 -6.62 -6.37
N TRP A 101 -12.38 -5.72 -5.89
CA TRP A 101 -10.94 -5.95 -5.76
C TRP A 101 -10.26 -4.92 -4.85
N ILE A 102 -9.18 -5.34 -4.21
CA ILE A 102 -8.19 -4.47 -3.59
C ILE A 102 -6.88 -4.67 -4.35
N ILE A 103 -6.41 -3.65 -5.05
CA ILE A 103 -5.15 -3.71 -5.79
C ILE A 103 -4.13 -2.80 -5.14
N ASP A 104 -3.01 -3.36 -4.63
CA ASP A 104 -1.91 -2.57 -4.08
C ASP A 104 -0.73 -2.45 -5.04
N GLY A 105 -0.13 -1.27 -5.06
CA GLY A 105 1.01 -0.91 -5.90
C GLY A 105 0.74 0.31 -6.75
N TYR A 106 1.79 1.13 -7.00
CA TYR A 106 1.60 2.36 -7.76
C TYR A 106 1.73 2.14 -9.27
N TYR A 107 2.85 1.59 -9.76
CA TYR A 107 3.11 1.33 -11.20
C TYR A 107 2.62 2.45 -12.11
N GLY A 108 3.27 3.63 -12.03
CA GLY A 108 2.80 4.89 -12.59
C GLY A 108 2.48 4.89 -14.09
N ALA A 109 3.15 4.03 -14.89
CA ALA A 109 2.89 3.92 -16.33
C ALA A 109 1.53 3.31 -16.68
N THR A 110 0.92 2.55 -15.75
CA THR A 110 -0.36 1.85 -15.97
C THR A 110 -1.41 2.21 -14.91
N VAL A 111 -1.10 3.18 -14.06
CA VAL A 111 -1.97 3.57 -12.93
C VAL A 111 -3.36 4.03 -13.37
N ASP A 112 -3.46 4.65 -14.56
CA ASP A 112 -4.71 5.19 -15.10
C ASP A 112 -5.76 4.12 -15.38
N ILE A 113 -5.33 2.90 -15.76
CA ILE A 113 -6.23 1.74 -15.94
C ILE A 113 -7.02 1.49 -14.65
N ARG A 114 -6.33 1.52 -13.52
CA ARG A 114 -6.91 1.22 -12.20
C ARG A 114 -7.68 2.40 -11.62
N ILE A 115 -7.21 3.64 -11.82
CA ILE A 115 -7.93 4.86 -11.38
C ILE A 115 -9.29 4.94 -12.04
N ARG A 116 -9.40 4.69 -13.36
CA ARG A 116 -10.67 4.75 -14.10
C ARG A 116 -11.68 3.70 -13.62
N ALA A 117 -11.23 2.60 -13.08
CA ALA A 117 -12.09 1.49 -12.63
C ALA A 117 -12.35 1.50 -11.11
N ALA A 118 -11.54 2.23 -10.33
CA ALA A 118 -11.66 2.30 -8.88
C ALA A 118 -12.89 3.13 -8.45
N ASP A 119 -13.51 2.74 -7.34
CA ASP A 119 -14.42 3.62 -6.59
C ASP A 119 -13.69 4.36 -5.46
N THR A 120 -12.59 3.77 -4.96
CA THR A 120 -11.84 4.32 -3.83
C THR A 120 -10.34 4.24 -4.07
N VAL A 121 -9.63 5.33 -3.81
CA VAL A 121 -8.17 5.36 -3.78
C VAL A 121 -7.69 5.66 -2.37
N MET A 122 -6.86 4.77 -1.81
CA MET A 122 -6.24 4.90 -0.50
C MET A 122 -4.74 5.18 -0.64
N PHE A 123 -4.31 6.36 -0.22
CA PHE A 123 -2.92 6.80 -0.33
C PHE A 123 -2.22 6.78 1.02
N LEU A 124 -1.21 5.90 1.18
CA LEU A 124 -0.34 5.84 2.35
C LEU A 124 0.83 6.82 2.14
N ASP A 125 0.65 8.07 2.55
CA ASP A 125 1.59 9.19 2.37
C ASP A 125 2.48 9.37 3.61
N PHE A 126 3.28 8.35 3.92
CA PHE A 126 4.12 8.35 5.11
C PHE A 126 5.48 9.03 4.88
N PRO A 127 6.08 9.63 5.94
CA PRO A 127 7.41 10.23 5.85
C PRO A 127 8.46 9.23 5.34
N ARG A 128 9.42 9.73 4.52
CA ARG A 128 10.50 8.89 3.96
C ARG A 128 11.30 8.14 5.01
N THR A 129 11.54 8.75 6.18
CA THR A 129 12.27 8.13 7.29
C THR A 129 11.58 6.88 7.80
N VAL A 130 10.25 6.91 7.93
CA VAL A 130 9.43 5.75 8.30
C VAL A 130 9.53 4.67 7.23
N CYS A 131 9.37 5.06 5.96
CA CYS A 131 9.41 4.11 4.84
C CYS A 131 10.78 3.44 4.69
N VAL A 132 11.88 4.21 4.79
CA VAL A 132 13.26 3.67 4.73
C VAL A 132 13.51 2.74 5.90
N ARG A 133 13.22 3.16 7.15
CA ARG A 133 13.38 2.32 8.34
C ARG A 133 12.68 0.96 8.18
N ARG A 134 11.43 0.97 7.74
CA ARG A 134 10.66 -0.26 7.52
C ARG A 134 11.21 -1.11 6.39
N ALA A 135 11.66 -0.49 5.31
CA ALA A 135 12.29 -1.22 4.19
C ALA A 135 13.59 -1.89 4.63
N VAL A 136 14.44 -1.20 5.43
CA VAL A 136 15.66 -1.77 6.00
C VAL A 136 15.35 -2.95 6.90
N LEU A 137 14.43 -2.79 7.86
CA LEU A 137 14.07 -3.87 8.78
C LEU A 137 13.48 -5.06 8.02
N ARG A 138 12.59 -4.82 7.07
CA ARG A 138 12.02 -5.86 6.21
C ARG A 138 13.13 -6.63 5.48
N MET A 139 14.07 -5.91 4.89
CA MET A 139 15.21 -6.52 4.19
C MET A 139 16.05 -7.39 5.14
N LEU A 140 16.37 -6.89 6.34
CA LEU A 140 17.15 -7.67 7.32
C LEU A 140 16.43 -8.94 7.77
N LEU A 141 15.12 -8.86 8.01
CA LEU A 141 14.30 -9.98 8.47
C LEU A 141 14.03 -11.03 7.39
N HIS A 142 14.00 -10.62 6.13
CA HIS A 142 13.67 -11.49 5.00
C HIS A 142 14.83 -11.71 4.02
N TYR A 143 16.06 -11.31 4.41
CA TYR A 143 17.23 -11.47 3.54
C TYR A 143 17.38 -12.89 3.01
N GLY A 144 17.55 -13.03 1.70
CA GLY A 144 17.63 -14.33 1.02
C GLY A 144 16.34 -15.14 0.94
N LYS A 145 15.21 -14.62 1.47
CA LYS A 145 13.89 -15.27 1.42
C LYS A 145 12.96 -14.55 0.45
N THR A 146 12.04 -15.28 -0.17
CA THR A 146 10.96 -14.70 -0.97
C THR A 146 9.75 -14.44 -0.06
N ARG A 147 9.19 -13.24 -0.14
CA ARG A 147 7.98 -12.84 0.61
C ARG A 147 6.71 -13.28 -0.11
N SER A 148 5.62 -13.42 0.65
CA SER A 148 4.30 -13.83 0.11
C SER A 148 3.66 -12.81 -0.84
N ASP A 149 4.04 -11.52 -0.73
CA ASP A 149 3.56 -10.41 -1.57
C ASP A 149 4.50 -10.10 -2.75
N MET A 150 5.48 -10.99 -3.01
CA MET A 150 6.43 -10.90 -4.13
C MET A 150 6.30 -12.07 -5.10
N GLY A 151 6.83 -11.90 -6.32
CA GLY A 151 6.94 -12.98 -7.30
C GLY A 151 7.75 -14.17 -6.78
N LYS A 152 7.50 -15.35 -7.31
CA LYS A 152 8.24 -16.56 -6.94
C LYS A 152 9.75 -16.36 -7.18
N GLU A 153 10.60 -16.88 -6.28
CA GLU A 153 12.06 -16.80 -6.39
C GLU A 153 12.64 -15.37 -6.40
N CYS A 154 11.84 -14.34 -6.11
CA CYS A 154 12.30 -12.97 -5.91
C CYS A 154 12.77 -12.79 -4.46
N LYS A 155 14.00 -13.27 -4.17
CA LYS A 155 14.59 -13.18 -2.83
C LYS A 155 14.93 -11.74 -2.47
N GLU A 156 14.64 -11.35 -1.23
CA GLU A 156 15.06 -10.04 -0.70
C GLU A 156 16.57 -9.91 -0.72
N ARG A 157 17.05 -8.78 -1.24
CA ARG A 157 18.47 -8.45 -1.39
C ARG A 157 18.74 -6.99 -1.02
N ILE A 158 19.97 -6.67 -0.74
CA ILE A 158 20.38 -5.27 -0.55
C ILE A 158 20.41 -4.60 -1.91
N ASP A 159 19.58 -3.59 -2.08
CA ASP A 159 19.50 -2.81 -3.30
C ASP A 159 19.61 -1.31 -2.95
N ARG A 160 20.76 -0.71 -3.28
CA ARG A 160 21.03 0.71 -3.02
C ARG A 160 20.14 1.64 -3.85
N GLU A 161 19.79 1.23 -5.06
CA GLU A 161 18.92 2.02 -5.95
C GLU A 161 17.50 2.04 -5.40
N PHE A 162 17.04 0.92 -4.87
CA PHE A 162 15.75 0.83 -4.20
C PHE A 162 15.67 1.76 -2.98
N PHE A 163 16.72 1.83 -2.13
CA PHE A 163 16.75 2.78 -1.02
C PHE A 163 16.82 4.24 -1.47
N ARG A 164 17.58 4.54 -2.54
CA ARG A 164 17.61 5.86 -3.17
C ARG A 164 16.22 6.23 -3.71
N TYR A 165 15.52 5.30 -4.33
CA TYR A 165 14.15 5.50 -4.80
C TYR A 165 13.20 5.85 -3.66
N ILE A 166 13.23 5.11 -2.54
CA ILE A 166 12.40 5.41 -1.35
C ILE A 166 12.74 6.80 -0.79
N TRP A 167 14.02 7.12 -0.69
CA TRP A 167 14.48 8.41 -0.16
C TRP A 167 14.01 9.60 -1.01
N ASN A 168 14.06 9.46 -2.32
CA ASN A 168 13.64 10.49 -3.27
C ASN A 168 12.15 10.45 -3.60
N PHE A 169 11.41 9.49 -3.09
CA PHE A 169 9.98 9.33 -3.39
C PHE A 169 9.15 10.60 -3.11
N PRO A 170 9.33 11.33 -1.99
CA PRO A 170 8.57 12.54 -1.72
C PRO A 170 8.79 13.66 -2.75
N THR A 171 9.97 13.73 -3.35
CA THR A 171 10.32 14.78 -4.33
C THR A 171 10.03 14.36 -5.76
N LEU A 172 10.20 13.09 -6.12
CA LEU A 172 10.10 12.63 -7.51
C LEU A 172 8.76 11.96 -7.84
N GLN A 173 8.20 11.21 -6.91
CA GLN A 173 6.99 10.40 -7.17
C GLN A 173 5.74 10.99 -6.54
N ARG A 174 5.82 11.44 -5.28
CA ARG A 174 4.68 12.02 -4.57
C ARG A 174 3.98 13.15 -5.35
N PRO A 175 4.68 14.13 -5.98
CA PRO A 175 4.01 15.16 -6.77
C PRO A 175 3.25 14.61 -7.98
N LYS A 176 3.77 13.54 -8.60
CA LYS A 176 3.08 12.87 -9.72
C LYS A 176 1.82 12.17 -9.24
N ILE A 177 1.91 11.52 -8.06
CA ILE A 177 0.75 10.88 -7.43
C ILE A 177 -0.31 11.92 -7.11
N LEU A 178 0.04 13.04 -6.47
CA LEU A 178 -0.91 14.07 -6.11
C LEU A 178 -1.66 14.62 -7.33
N ARG A 179 -0.95 14.92 -8.43
CA ARG A 179 -1.59 15.33 -9.69
C ARG A 179 -2.54 14.27 -10.25
N LYS A 180 -2.18 12.99 -10.14
CA LYS A 180 -3.07 11.89 -10.55
C LYS A 180 -4.29 11.77 -9.64
N LEU A 181 -4.14 12.02 -8.34
CA LEU A 181 -5.25 12.02 -7.39
C LEU A 181 -6.18 13.23 -7.59
N GLU A 182 -5.66 14.40 -7.93
CA GLU A 182 -6.46 15.56 -8.34
C GLU A 182 -7.33 15.23 -9.55
N TRP A 183 -6.74 14.66 -10.60
CA TRP A 183 -7.50 14.21 -11.76
C TRP A 183 -8.49 13.09 -11.41
N ALA A 184 -8.12 12.19 -10.50
CA ALA A 184 -8.98 11.08 -10.09
C ALA A 184 -10.22 11.54 -9.31
N GLN A 185 -10.20 12.71 -8.67
CA GLN A 185 -11.34 13.22 -7.87
C GLN A 185 -12.65 13.32 -8.66
N ASP A 186 -12.56 13.54 -9.97
CA ASP A 186 -13.72 13.59 -10.85
C ASP A 186 -14.21 12.20 -11.28
N LEU A 187 -13.39 11.17 -11.12
CA LEU A 187 -13.62 9.80 -11.60
C LEU A 187 -13.99 8.83 -10.49
N VAL A 188 -13.37 8.95 -9.31
CA VAL A 188 -13.57 8.03 -8.19
C VAL A 188 -14.52 8.62 -7.16
N ALA A 189 -15.22 7.76 -6.43
CA ALA A 189 -16.15 8.19 -5.40
C ALA A 189 -15.43 8.85 -4.21
N GLN A 190 -14.24 8.34 -3.85
CA GLN A 190 -13.46 8.92 -2.77
C GLN A 190 -11.95 8.69 -2.88
N VAL A 191 -11.18 9.64 -2.35
CA VAL A 191 -9.74 9.56 -2.15
C VAL A 191 -9.46 9.72 -0.65
N ILE A 192 -8.80 8.73 -0.04
CA ILE A 192 -8.46 8.73 1.38
C ILE A 192 -6.94 8.76 1.52
N THR A 193 -6.39 9.78 2.18
CA THR A 193 -4.96 9.89 2.44
C THR A 193 -4.65 9.64 3.91
N PHE A 194 -3.72 8.73 4.16
CA PHE A 194 -3.19 8.44 5.49
C PHE A 194 -1.76 8.96 5.61
N GLU A 195 -1.53 9.92 6.47
CA GLU A 195 -0.21 10.52 6.72
C GLU A 195 0.61 9.75 7.76
N THR A 196 -0.07 8.92 8.58
CA THR A 196 0.54 8.12 9.65
C THR A 196 -0.04 6.71 9.70
N SER A 197 0.75 5.77 10.21
CA SER A 197 0.28 4.39 10.46
C SER A 197 -0.89 4.34 11.44
N ARG A 198 -0.89 5.23 12.44
CA ARG A 198 -1.98 5.32 13.42
C ARG A 198 -3.30 5.61 12.73
N LYS A 199 -3.36 6.65 11.85
CA LYS A 199 -4.57 6.97 11.10
C LYS A 199 -5.05 5.79 10.25
N ALA A 200 -4.14 5.08 9.58
CA ALA A 200 -4.48 3.90 8.78
C ALA A 200 -5.01 2.74 9.64
N LYS A 201 -4.39 2.46 10.81
CA LYS A 201 -4.86 1.44 11.75
C LYS A 201 -6.23 1.78 12.33
N THR A 202 -6.44 3.04 12.77
CA THR A 202 -7.73 3.51 13.30
C THR A 202 -8.84 3.37 12.26
N TYR A 203 -8.56 3.69 11.00
CA TYR A 203 -9.53 3.50 9.91
C TYR A 203 -9.94 2.02 9.76
N LEU A 204 -8.97 1.09 9.76
CA LEU A 204 -9.25 -0.35 9.66
C LEU A 204 -10.06 -0.85 10.86
N ALA A 205 -9.74 -0.40 12.08
CA ALA A 205 -10.48 -0.75 13.30
C ALA A 205 -11.94 -0.24 13.23
N ALA A 206 -12.13 1.01 12.82
CA ALA A 206 -13.47 1.59 12.68
C ALA A 206 -14.31 0.88 11.59
N LEU A 207 -13.65 0.44 10.49
CA LEU A 207 -14.31 -0.32 9.44
C LEU A 207 -14.74 -1.71 9.94
N SER A 208 -13.88 -2.39 10.71
CA SER A 208 -14.19 -3.70 11.30
C SER A 208 -15.41 -3.67 12.23
N MET A 209 -15.62 -2.56 12.98
CA MET A 209 -16.78 -2.40 13.86
C MET A 209 -18.11 -2.18 13.10
N LYS A 210 -18.04 -1.79 11.83
CA LYS A 210 -19.24 -1.52 11.00
C LYS A 210 -19.70 -2.73 10.20
N VAL A 211 -18.83 -3.71 10.01
CA VAL A 211 -19.12 -4.92 9.22
C VAL A 211 -19.68 -6.05 10.09
N HIS A 212 -19.56 -5.93 11.42
CA HIS A 212 -20.13 -6.83 12.43
C HIS A 212 -21.31 -6.16 13.13
#